data_6ed07de64544c933cb3d71b7ede92218
#
_entry.id   6ed07de64544c933cb3d71b7ede92218
#
_cell.length_a   1.000
_cell.length_b   1.000
_cell.length_c   1.000
_cell.angle_alpha   90.00
_cell.angle_beta   90.00
_cell.angle_gamma   90.00
#
_symmetry.space_group_name_H-M   'P 1'
#
loop_
_entity.id
_entity.type
_entity.pdbx_description
1 polymer ?
#
loop_
_entity_poly.entity_id
_entity_poly.type
_entity_poly.pdbx_seq_one_letter_code
_entity_poly.pdbx_strand_id
1 'polypeptide(L)'
;MEFLAAFIECQNGFGCYNLIGSYPQGDEAAKAEVFAALDSFRSNGPAGTIYQRFYDERLPFQFLYWENEGEIMFNVINENRLEMSNSTSNIGMEVHCQPLSDTQTKEIWLDALAEELTKESGVQLRGDRWKSESGGIDWAVDGYTITEEGQTSYIDVYGGEFDGYVFLIMVAAETEDGLFDGMLLDVTNTIRPVE
;
A
#
# COMPACT_ATOMS: atom_id res chain seq x y z
N MET A 1 -25.19 -28.21 15.08
CA MET A 1 -24.39 -27.81 13.96
C MET A 1 -23.32 -26.87 14.49
N GLU A 2 -22.08 -27.10 14.17
CA GLU A 2 -20.95 -26.24 14.48
C GLU A 2 -20.47 -25.54 13.24
N PHE A 3 -19.83 -24.41 13.41
CA PHE A 3 -19.35 -23.59 12.30
C PHE A 3 -17.85 -23.35 12.45
N LEU A 4 -17.14 -23.44 11.34
CA LEU A 4 -15.76 -22.94 11.19
C LEU A 4 -15.83 -21.72 10.29
N ALA A 5 -15.22 -20.62 10.72
CA ALA A 5 -15.07 -19.42 9.91
C ALA A 5 -13.57 -19.17 9.70
N ALA A 6 -13.17 -18.96 8.46
CA ALA A 6 -11.85 -18.49 8.11
C ALA A 6 -11.98 -17.13 7.43
N PHE A 7 -11.26 -16.15 7.95
CA PHE A 7 -11.07 -14.88 7.27
C PHE A 7 -9.78 -14.98 6.48
N ILE A 8 -9.88 -14.90 5.18
CA ILE A 8 -8.72 -14.85 4.29
C ILE A 8 -8.62 -13.43 3.77
N GLU A 9 -7.70 -12.70 4.31
CA GLU A 9 -7.30 -11.41 3.76
C GLU A 9 -6.52 -11.71 2.48
N CYS A 10 -6.99 -11.21 1.36
CA CYS A 10 -6.22 -11.29 0.12
C CYS A 10 -5.03 -10.36 0.27
N GLN A 11 -3.82 -10.92 0.25
CA GLN A 11 -2.56 -10.15 0.32
C GLN A 11 -2.38 -9.14 -0.83
N ASN A 12 -3.35 -9.07 -1.71
CA ASN A 12 -3.37 -8.23 -2.89
C ASN A 12 -4.38 -7.07 -2.84
N GLY A 13 -4.91 -6.76 -1.65
CA GLY A 13 -5.81 -5.61 -1.47
C GLY A 13 -7.21 -5.73 -2.12
N PHE A 14 -7.48 -6.79 -2.89
CA PHE A 14 -8.76 -6.99 -3.58
C PHE A 14 -9.79 -7.77 -2.74
N GLY A 15 -9.97 -7.36 -1.52
CA GLY A 15 -11.06 -7.85 -0.67
C GLY A 15 -10.65 -8.92 0.34
N CYS A 16 -11.55 -9.13 1.28
CA CYS A 16 -11.48 -10.21 2.25
C CYS A 16 -12.47 -11.29 1.84
N TYR A 17 -12.04 -12.55 1.84
CA TYR A 17 -12.97 -13.68 1.74
C TYR A 17 -13.36 -14.12 3.14
N ASN A 18 -14.66 -14.15 3.39
CA ASN A 18 -15.22 -14.76 4.58
C ASN A 18 -15.72 -16.15 4.19
N LEU A 19 -14.97 -17.18 4.52
CA LEU A 19 -15.32 -18.55 4.27
C LEU A 19 -15.95 -19.16 5.52
N ILE A 20 -17.16 -19.67 5.39
CA ILE A 20 -17.88 -20.32 6.48
C ILE A 20 -18.18 -21.75 6.08
N GLY A 21 -17.61 -22.68 6.83
CA GLY A 21 -17.95 -24.10 6.75
C GLY A 21 -18.84 -24.52 7.94
N SER A 22 -19.78 -25.43 7.74
CA SER A 22 -20.60 -25.99 8.81
C SER A 22 -20.54 -27.52 8.79
N TYR A 23 -20.58 -28.13 9.97
CA TYR A 23 -20.57 -29.59 10.14
C TYR A 23 -21.44 -29.99 11.32
N PRO A 24 -21.90 -31.28 11.40
CA PRO A 24 -22.66 -31.78 12.52
C PRO A 24 -21.82 -31.74 13.82
N GLN A 25 -22.44 -31.34 14.91
CA GLN A 25 -21.77 -31.28 16.22
C GLN A 25 -21.25 -32.68 16.62
N GLY A 26 -19.97 -32.76 16.97
CA GLY A 26 -19.30 -33.99 17.39
C GLY A 26 -18.84 -34.89 16.22
N ASP A 27 -19.02 -34.48 14.97
CA ASP A 27 -18.49 -35.20 13.81
C ASP A 27 -17.08 -34.70 13.45
N GLU A 28 -16.07 -35.32 14.04
CA GLU A 28 -14.66 -34.92 13.83
C GLU A 28 -14.19 -35.23 12.39
N ALA A 29 -14.81 -36.17 11.68
CA ALA A 29 -14.45 -36.44 10.30
C ALA A 29 -14.95 -35.32 9.38
N ALA A 30 -16.21 -34.94 9.51
CA ALA A 30 -16.78 -33.81 8.78
C ALA A 30 -16.09 -32.48 9.10
N LYS A 31 -15.71 -32.28 10.37
CA LYS A 31 -14.89 -31.11 10.78
C LYS A 31 -13.56 -31.07 10.06
N ALA A 32 -12.85 -32.20 9.98
CA ALA A 32 -11.57 -32.29 9.29
C ALA A 32 -11.70 -32.01 7.79
N GLU A 33 -12.78 -32.49 7.14
CA GLU A 33 -13.05 -32.19 5.73
C GLU A 33 -13.32 -30.71 5.50
N VAL A 34 -14.14 -30.09 6.34
CA VAL A 34 -14.42 -28.63 6.27
C VAL A 34 -13.15 -27.83 6.48
N PHE A 35 -12.32 -28.21 7.44
CA PHE A 35 -11.05 -27.56 7.70
C PHE A 35 -10.10 -27.67 6.51
N ALA A 36 -9.98 -28.86 5.93
CA ALA A 36 -9.14 -29.09 4.73
C ALA A 36 -9.65 -28.29 3.53
N ALA A 37 -10.97 -28.17 3.35
CA ALA A 37 -11.55 -27.35 2.30
C ALA A 37 -11.25 -25.84 2.49
N LEU A 38 -11.36 -25.32 3.71
CA LEU A 38 -11.04 -23.94 4.04
C LEU A 38 -9.52 -23.66 3.84
N ASP A 39 -8.67 -24.58 4.28
CA ASP A 39 -7.21 -24.47 4.15
C ASP A 39 -6.73 -24.61 2.69
N SER A 40 -7.47 -25.33 1.87
CA SER A 40 -7.19 -25.50 0.44
C SER A 40 -7.66 -24.32 -0.42
N PHE A 41 -8.44 -23.39 0.15
CA PHE A 41 -8.94 -22.25 -0.61
C PHE A 41 -7.79 -21.44 -1.18
N ARG A 42 -7.89 -21.14 -2.46
CA ARG A 42 -7.00 -20.23 -3.16
C ARG A 42 -7.86 -19.28 -3.97
N SER A 43 -7.61 -18.00 -3.79
CA SER A 43 -8.19 -16.99 -4.68
C SER A 43 -7.50 -17.09 -6.03
N ASN A 44 -8.26 -17.39 -7.06
CA ASN A 44 -7.74 -17.36 -8.43
C ASN A 44 -7.86 -15.97 -9.03
N GLY A 45 -8.01 -14.90 -8.28
CA GLY A 45 -8.14 -13.56 -8.80
C GLY A 45 -8.96 -13.43 -10.10
N PRO A 46 -9.09 -12.28 -10.72
CA PRO A 46 -9.51 -12.21 -12.12
C PRO A 46 -8.50 -13.02 -12.95
N ALA A 47 -9.00 -13.89 -13.83
CA ALA A 47 -8.15 -14.76 -14.64
C ALA A 47 -7.08 -13.92 -15.37
N GLY A 48 -5.82 -14.17 -15.07
CA GLY A 48 -4.69 -13.41 -15.62
C GLY A 48 -4.05 -12.37 -14.70
N THR A 49 -4.54 -12.18 -13.47
CA THR A 49 -3.88 -11.29 -12.49
C THR A 49 -2.66 -12.01 -11.91
N ILE A 50 -1.49 -11.51 -12.21
CA ILE A 50 -0.23 -12.01 -11.67
C ILE A 50 0.34 -10.89 -10.79
N TYR A 51 0.41 -11.15 -9.48
CA TYR A 51 1.14 -10.29 -8.57
C TYR A 51 2.60 -10.70 -8.59
N GLN A 52 3.46 -9.72 -8.79
CA GLN A 52 4.91 -9.86 -8.67
C GLN A 52 5.38 -9.25 -7.37
N ARG A 53 6.43 -9.83 -6.81
CA ARG A 53 7.13 -9.29 -5.66
C ARG A 53 8.22 -8.35 -6.16
N PHE A 54 8.13 -7.08 -5.76
CA PHE A 54 9.27 -6.19 -5.85
C PHE A 54 10.20 -6.44 -4.67
N TYR A 55 11.46 -6.71 -4.96
CA TYR A 55 12.53 -6.87 -4.00
C TYR A 55 13.85 -6.41 -4.62
N ASP A 56 14.60 -5.60 -3.89
CA ASP A 56 15.96 -5.20 -4.23
C ASP A 56 16.81 -5.26 -2.96
N GLU A 57 17.96 -5.93 -3.00
CA GLU A 57 18.83 -6.14 -1.83
C GLU A 57 19.37 -4.86 -1.19
N ARG A 58 19.29 -3.73 -1.89
CA ARG A 58 19.69 -2.41 -1.39
C ARG A 58 18.63 -1.74 -0.53
N LEU A 59 17.39 -2.23 -0.57
CA LEU A 59 16.25 -1.61 0.10
C LEU A 59 15.83 -2.43 1.32
N PRO A 60 15.44 -1.78 2.44
CA PRO A 60 14.99 -2.46 3.64
C PRO A 60 13.52 -2.91 3.57
N PHE A 61 12.87 -2.82 2.40
CA PHE A 61 11.47 -3.16 2.22
C PHE A 61 11.21 -3.88 0.91
N GLN A 62 10.04 -4.50 0.84
CA GLN A 62 9.49 -5.21 -0.30
C GLN A 62 7.99 -5.00 -0.36
N PHE A 63 7.37 -5.23 -1.53
CA PHE A 63 5.92 -5.17 -1.71
C PHE A 63 5.49 -6.04 -2.90
N LEU A 64 4.17 -6.24 -3.05
CA LEU A 64 3.58 -6.86 -4.22
C LEU A 64 3.01 -5.77 -5.14
N TYR A 65 3.05 -6.00 -6.43
CA TYR A 65 2.43 -5.15 -7.44
C TYR A 65 1.81 -5.97 -8.55
N TRP A 66 0.82 -5.42 -9.21
CA TRP A 66 0.12 -6.10 -10.28
C TRP A 66 0.79 -5.85 -11.64
N GLU A 67 1.20 -6.92 -12.32
CA GLU A 67 1.95 -6.85 -13.58
C GLU A 67 1.16 -6.23 -14.74
N ASN A 68 -0.19 -6.32 -14.70
CA ASN A 68 -1.04 -5.88 -15.81
C ASN A 68 -1.46 -4.40 -15.76
N GLU A 69 -0.98 -3.62 -14.81
CA GLU A 69 -1.32 -2.19 -14.69
C GLU A 69 -0.59 -1.28 -15.70
N GLY A 70 0.22 -1.86 -16.58
CA GLY A 70 1.03 -1.14 -17.54
C GLY A 70 2.52 -1.33 -17.30
N GLU A 71 3.33 -0.57 -18.00
CA GLU A 71 4.78 -0.62 -17.80
C GLU A 71 5.17 0.17 -16.56
N ILE A 72 5.43 -0.56 -15.46
CA ILE A 72 5.93 0.01 -14.22
C ILE A 72 7.45 0.04 -14.27
N MET A 73 8.03 1.22 -14.10
CA MET A 73 9.47 1.42 -13.99
C MET A 73 9.85 1.60 -12.53
N PHE A 74 10.93 0.94 -12.13
CA PHE A 74 11.52 1.03 -10.78
C PHE A 74 12.91 1.63 -10.87
N ASN A 75 13.18 2.64 -10.04
CA ASN A 75 14.47 3.30 -9.96
C ASN A 75 14.91 3.40 -8.50
N VAL A 76 15.82 2.52 -8.06
CA VAL A 76 16.37 2.57 -6.71
C VAL A 76 17.41 3.69 -6.63
N ILE A 77 17.08 4.78 -5.94
CA ILE A 77 17.90 5.97 -5.80
C ILE A 77 19.03 5.75 -4.80
N ASN A 78 18.70 5.16 -3.65
CA ASN A 78 19.67 4.82 -2.60
C ASN A 78 19.10 3.70 -1.70
N GLU A 79 19.79 3.40 -0.61
CA GLU A 79 19.44 2.34 0.34
C GLU A 79 18.09 2.51 1.06
N ASN A 80 17.45 3.67 0.96
CA ASN A 80 16.21 4.01 1.66
C ASN A 80 15.11 4.52 0.74
N ARG A 81 15.39 4.68 -0.56
CA ARG A 81 14.51 5.41 -1.48
C ARG A 81 14.34 4.69 -2.81
N LEU A 82 13.09 4.48 -3.18
CA LEU A 82 12.65 3.94 -4.45
C LEU A 82 11.73 4.94 -5.14
N GLU A 83 12.01 5.23 -6.42
CA GLU A 83 11.07 5.89 -7.32
C GLU A 83 10.39 4.86 -8.21
N MET A 84 9.12 5.07 -8.46
CA MET A 84 8.29 4.24 -9.32
C MET A 84 7.51 5.15 -10.26
N SER A 85 7.28 4.69 -11.48
CA SER A 85 6.36 5.36 -12.40
C SER A 85 5.60 4.35 -13.23
N ASN A 86 4.34 4.68 -13.53
CA ASN A 86 3.51 3.93 -14.46
C ASN A 86 3.24 4.81 -15.67
N SER A 87 3.79 4.42 -16.82
CA SER A 87 3.66 5.19 -18.06
C SER A 87 2.26 5.16 -18.65
N THR A 88 1.42 4.20 -18.25
CA THR A 88 0.03 4.06 -18.74
C THR A 88 -0.92 4.98 -18.00
N SER A 89 -0.80 5.07 -16.68
CA SER A 89 -1.65 5.90 -15.82
C SER A 89 -1.07 7.30 -15.55
N ASN A 90 0.15 7.56 -16.00
CA ASN A 90 0.85 8.83 -15.80
C ASN A 90 1.00 9.21 -14.32
N ILE A 91 1.37 8.22 -13.51
CA ILE A 91 1.53 8.34 -12.06
C ILE A 91 3.00 8.16 -11.70
N GLY A 92 3.47 9.03 -10.81
CA GLY A 92 4.74 8.88 -10.13
C GLY A 92 4.54 8.55 -8.66
N MET A 93 5.36 7.66 -8.15
CA MET A 93 5.39 7.32 -6.73
C MET A 93 6.81 7.28 -6.21
N GLU A 94 6.99 7.72 -4.98
CA GLU A 94 8.25 7.62 -4.27
C GLU A 94 8.01 6.96 -2.92
N VAL A 95 8.85 5.98 -2.59
CA VAL A 95 8.80 5.25 -1.32
C VAL A 95 10.09 5.49 -0.57
N HIS A 96 9.97 6.00 0.64
CA HIS A 96 11.07 6.11 1.62
C HIS A 96 10.81 5.18 2.78
N CYS A 97 11.87 4.59 3.33
CA CYS A 97 11.82 3.74 4.51
C CYS A 97 13.04 3.98 5.38
N GLN A 98 12.85 4.17 6.67
CA GLN A 98 13.94 4.29 7.64
C GLN A 98 13.58 3.57 8.94
N PRO A 99 14.56 3.19 9.77
CA PRO A 99 14.30 2.68 11.10
C PRO A 99 13.54 3.70 11.96
N LEU A 100 12.50 3.25 12.64
CA LEU A 100 11.72 4.06 13.58
C LEU A 100 12.58 4.49 14.77
N SER A 101 12.49 5.74 15.17
CA SER A 101 13.17 6.30 16.35
C SER A 101 12.40 7.49 16.92
N ASP A 102 12.78 7.97 18.10
CA ASP A 102 12.15 9.15 18.74
C ASP A 102 12.26 10.42 17.88
N THR A 103 13.20 10.46 16.93
CA THR A 103 13.42 11.60 16.03
C THR A 103 12.98 11.33 14.60
N GLN A 104 12.43 10.13 14.34
CA GLN A 104 11.98 9.67 13.02
C GLN A 104 10.68 8.88 13.18
N THR A 105 9.59 9.60 13.33
CA THR A 105 8.22 9.08 13.30
C THR A 105 7.51 9.57 12.04
N LYS A 106 6.38 8.96 11.70
CA LYS A 106 5.59 9.40 10.56
C LYS A 106 5.12 10.86 10.69
N GLU A 107 4.78 11.29 11.90
CA GLU A 107 4.35 12.67 12.16
C GLU A 107 5.50 13.66 11.92
N ILE A 108 6.69 13.38 12.45
CA ILE A 108 7.88 14.23 12.27
C ILE A 108 8.23 14.36 10.79
N TRP A 109 8.15 13.26 10.03
CA TRP A 109 8.43 13.28 8.61
C TRP A 109 7.39 14.06 7.81
N LEU A 110 6.11 13.82 8.07
CA LEU A 110 5.03 14.55 7.41
C LEU A 110 5.10 16.05 7.73
N ASP A 111 5.36 16.42 8.98
CA ASP A 111 5.46 17.83 9.38
C ASP A 111 6.67 18.52 8.72
N ALA A 112 7.82 17.85 8.66
CA ALA A 112 9.01 18.38 7.99
C ALA A 112 8.78 18.55 6.48
N LEU A 113 8.15 17.58 5.83
CA LEU A 113 7.82 17.65 4.40
C LEU A 113 6.77 18.73 4.13
N ALA A 114 5.75 18.85 4.98
CA ALA A 114 4.74 19.89 4.85
C ALA A 114 5.36 21.29 4.96
N GLU A 115 6.31 21.49 5.90
CA GLU A 115 7.05 22.75 6.03
C GLU A 115 7.90 23.05 4.78
N GLU A 116 8.50 22.04 4.18
CA GLU A 116 9.31 22.20 2.96
C GLU A 116 8.44 22.49 1.73
N LEU A 117 7.45 21.66 1.47
CA LEU A 117 6.58 21.77 0.30
C LEU A 117 5.78 23.09 0.28
N THR A 118 5.28 23.54 1.42
CA THR A 118 4.48 24.80 1.47
C THR A 118 5.32 26.07 1.28
N LYS A 119 6.65 25.98 1.29
CA LYS A 119 7.54 27.11 0.92
C LYS A 119 7.66 27.27 -0.61
N GLU A 120 7.37 26.20 -1.36
CA GLU A 120 7.46 26.24 -2.81
C GLU A 120 6.28 27.03 -3.41
N SER A 121 6.59 27.80 -4.46
CA SER A 121 5.58 28.59 -5.15
C SER A 121 4.59 27.68 -5.87
N GLY A 122 3.29 27.92 -5.67
CA GLY A 122 2.23 27.14 -6.34
C GLY A 122 1.78 25.92 -5.56
N VAL A 123 2.44 25.55 -4.46
CA VAL A 123 2.03 24.41 -3.61
C VAL A 123 1.01 24.86 -2.58
N GLN A 124 -0.07 24.12 -2.42
CA GLN A 124 -1.12 24.35 -1.44
C GLN A 124 -1.54 23.03 -0.77
N LEU A 125 -1.72 23.07 0.54
CA LEU A 125 -2.27 21.93 1.29
C LEU A 125 -3.77 21.76 0.96
N ARG A 126 -4.21 20.53 0.72
CA ARG A 126 -5.61 20.16 0.40
C ARG A 126 -6.40 19.77 1.64
N GLY A 127 -6.57 20.66 2.61
CA GLY A 127 -7.33 20.39 3.83
C GLY A 127 -6.48 19.86 4.99
N ASP A 128 -7.15 19.29 5.98
CA ASP A 128 -6.50 18.73 7.16
C ASP A 128 -5.97 17.33 6.89
N ARG A 129 -4.91 16.93 7.60
CA ARG A 129 -4.38 15.55 7.61
C ARG A 129 -5.47 14.56 7.96
N TRP A 130 -5.61 13.51 7.16
CA TRP A 130 -6.59 12.45 7.42
C TRP A 130 -5.90 11.11 7.69
N LYS A 131 -6.70 10.13 8.07
CA LYS A 131 -6.24 8.77 8.34
C LYS A 131 -6.77 7.80 7.30
N SER A 132 -5.94 6.86 6.92
CA SER A 132 -6.27 5.71 6.10
C SER A 132 -5.71 4.46 6.74
N GLU A 133 -6.37 3.33 6.61
CA GLU A 133 -5.88 2.04 7.08
C GLU A 133 -5.79 1.09 5.90
N SER A 134 -4.62 0.53 5.68
CA SER A 134 -4.41 -0.49 4.65
C SER A 134 -3.22 -1.38 5.01
N GLY A 135 -3.31 -2.67 4.68
CA GLY A 135 -2.27 -3.64 4.96
C GLY A 135 -1.91 -3.80 6.44
N GLY A 136 -2.81 -3.43 7.37
CA GLY A 136 -2.54 -3.42 8.81
C GLY A 136 -1.62 -2.28 9.27
N ILE A 137 -1.49 -1.23 8.46
CA ILE A 137 -0.76 -0.01 8.77
C ILE A 137 -1.75 1.15 8.88
N ASP A 138 -1.66 1.89 9.99
CA ASP A 138 -2.37 3.15 10.17
C ASP A 138 -1.60 4.28 9.48
N TRP A 139 -2.07 4.69 8.30
CA TRP A 139 -1.48 5.77 7.54
C TRP A 139 -2.05 7.12 7.98
N ALA A 140 -1.17 8.09 8.19
CA ALA A 140 -1.52 9.50 8.23
C ALA A 140 -1.25 10.09 6.83
N VAL A 141 -2.17 10.88 6.29
CA VAL A 141 -2.08 11.34 4.90
C VAL A 141 -2.23 12.85 4.82
N ASP A 142 -1.29 13.50 4.14
CA ASP A 142 -1.36 14.90 3.74
C ASP A 142 -1.55 15.01 2.23
N GLY A 143 -2.52 15.82 1.79
CA GLY A 143 -2.75 16.08 0.37
C GLY A 143 -2.31 17.47 -0.04
N TYR A 144 -1.73 17.59 -1.25
CA TYR A 144 -1.27 18.84 -1.82
C TYR A 144 -1.75 19.01 -3.25
N THR A 145 -1.86 20.26 -3.68
CA THR A 145 -1.92 20.64 -5.10
C THR A 145 -0.69 21.44 -5.45
N ILE A 146 -0.17 21.23 -6.65
CA ILE A 146 0.89 22.04 -7.23
C ILE A 146 0.34 22.68 -8.50
N THR A 147 0.42 24.00 -8.60
CA THR A 147 -0.01 24.71 -9.81
C THR A 147 1.19 25.40 -10.44
N GLU A 148 1.59 24.92 -11.63
CA GLU A 148 2.67 25.47 -12.43
C GLU A 148 2.17 25.78 -13.84
N GLU A 149 2.44 26.97 -14.35
CA GLU A 149 2.06 27.41 -15.70
C GLU A 149 0.55 27.21 -16.03
N GLY A 150 -0.31 27.21 -15.01
CA GLY A 150 -1.76 27.02 -15.16
C GLY A 150 -2.21 25.56 -15.22
N GLN A 151 -1.30 24.60 -15.05
CA GLN A 151 -1.61 23.19 -14.86
C GLN A 151 -1.57 22.86 -13.38
N THR A 152 -2.52 22.06 -12.90
CA THR A 152 -2.59 21.61 -11.51
C THR A 152 -2.33 20.11 -11.46
N SER A 153 -1.38 19.72 -10.62
CA SER A 153 -1.08 18.34 -10.25
C SER A 153 -1.43 18.10 -8.79
N TYR A 154 -1.66 16.86 -8.45
CA TYR A 154 -2.08 16.43 -7.13
C TYR A 154 -1.01 15.52 -6.51
N ILE A 155 -0.76 15.68 -5.23
CA ILE A 155 0.16 14.84 -4.46
C ILE A 155 -0.52 14.41 -3.17
N ASP A 156 -0.47 13.13 -2.86
CA ASP A 156 -0.77 12.59 -1.54
C ASP A 156 0.49 11.98 -0.93
N VAL A 157 0.68 12.25 0.36
CA VAL A 157 1.82 11.77 1.13
C VAL A 157 1.31 10.92 2.29
N TYR A 158 1.63 9.65 2.26
CA TYR A 158 1.25 8.66 3.26
C TYR A 158 2.42 8.44 4.21
N GLY A 159 2.24 8.70 5.50
CA GLY A 159 3.17 8.35 6.55
C GLY A 159 2.65 7.17 7.37
N GLY A 160 3.41 6.09 7.48
CA GLY A 160 3.02 4.88 8.21
C GLY A 160 4.17 4.32 9.04
N GLU A 161 3.84 3.57 10.09
CA GLU A 161 4.81 2.88 10.94
C GLU A 161 4.44 1.40 11.03
N PHE A 162 5.41 0.55 10.80
CA PHE A 162 5.22 -0.89 10.87
C PHE A 162 6.55 -1.60 11.16
N ASP A 163 6.52 -2.52 12.12
CA ASP A 163 7.61 -3.45 12.45
C ASP A 163 8.99 -2.77 12.64
N GLY A 164 9.00 -1.65 13.39
CA GLY A 164 10.23 -0.92 13.71
C GLY A 164 10.76 -0.02 12.58
N TYR A 165 9.95 0.21 11.54
CA TYR A 165 10.24 1.13 10.44
C TYR A 165 9.17 2.20 10.29
N VAL A 166 9.59 3.36 9.79
CA VAL A 166 8.72 4.41 9.29
C VAL A 166 8.79 4.43 7.77
N PHE A 167 7.63 4.49 7.13
CA PHE A 167 7.46 4.59 5.70
C PHE A 167 6.86 5.95 5.34
N LEU A 168 7.37 6.54 4.28
CA LEU A 168 6.76 7.68 3.62
C LEU A 168 6.54 7.30 2.16
N ILE A 169 5.28 7.35 1.70
CA ILE A 169 4.92 7.09 0.32
C ILE A 169 4.32 8.37 -0.24
N MET A 170 4.95 8.93 -1.25
CA MET A 170 4.47 10.10 -1.98
C MET A 170 3.96 9.63 -3.34
N VAL A 171 2.73 9.97 -3.69
CA VAL A 171 2.14 9.70 -4.99
C VAL A 171 1.76 11.02 -5.66
N ALA A 172 2.09 11.15 -6.92
CA ALA A 172 1.78 12.31 -7.74
C ALA A 172 0.99 11.91 -8.99
N ALA A 173 -0.06 12.67 -9.30
CA ALA A 173 -0.91 12.44 -10.46
C ALA A 173 -1.38 13.78 -11.08
N GLU A 174 -1.71 13.77 -12.37
CA GLU A 174 -2.26 14.93 -13.06
C GLU A 174 -3.72 15.23 -12.69
N THR A 175 -4.44 14.25 -12.15
CA THR A 175 -5.83 14.38 -11.71
C THR A 175 -5.99 13.84 -10.29
N GLU A 176 -6.99 14.36 -9.57
CA GLU A 176 -7.27 13.88 -8.21
C GLU A 176 -7.67 12.39 -8.19
N ASP A 177 -8.45 11.95 -9.18
CA ASP A 177 -8.83 10.53 -9.30
C ASP A 177 -7.63 9.64 -9.58
N GLY A 178 -6.57 10.15 -10.20
CA GLY A 178 -5.33 9.44 -10.45
C GLY A 178 -4.55 9.07 -9.19
N LEU A 179 -4.78 9.77 -8.07
CA LEU A 179 -4.18 9.42 -6.78
C LEU A 179 -4.67 8.08 -6.22
N PHE A 180 -5.81 7.55 -6.72
CA PHE A 180 -6.38 6.26 -6.30
C PHE A 180 -6.01 5.13 -7.25
N ASP A 181 -4.82 5.18 -7.82
CA ASP A 181 -4.30 4.14 -8.71
C ASP A 181 -4.05 2.81 -7.98
N GLY A 182 -4.23 1.71 -8.71
CA GLY A 182 -4.02 0.36 -8.18
C GLY A 182 -2.59 0.16 -7.66
N MET A 183 -1.58 0.77 -8.28
CA MET A 183 -0.18 0.70 -7.84
C MET A 183 -0.01 1.24 -6.42
N LEU A 184 -0.64 2.37 -6.07
CA LEU A 184 -0.62 2.90 -4.70
C LEU A 184 -1.27 1.92 -3.72
N LEU A 185 -2.45 1.39 -4.10
CA LEU A 185 -3.16 0.43 -3.27
C LEU A 185 -2.34 -0.84 -3.05
N ASP A 186 -1.68 -1.35 -4.08
CA ASP A 186 -0.79 -2.52 -3.97
C ASP A 186 0.35 -2.26 -2.99
N VAL A 187 1.05 -1.14 -3.13
CA VAL A 187 2.16 -0.78 -2.23
C VAL A 187 1.67 -0.59 -0.80
N THR A 188 0.65 0.25 -0.56
CA THR A 188 0.18 0.54 0.82
C THR A 188 -0.38 -0.68 1.53
N ASN A 189 -0.98 -1.63 0.80
CA ASN A 189 -1.52 -2.87 1.36
C ASN A 189 -0.45 -3.93 1.63
N THR A 190 0.66 -3.93 0.88
CA THR A 190 1.58 -5.09 0.88
C THR A 190 3.01 -4.76 1.28
N ILE A 191 3.35 -3.48 1.46
CA ILE A 191 4.70 -3.07 1.87
C ILE A 191 5.07 -3.67 3.23
N ARG A 192 6.26 -4.28 3.30
CA ARG A 192 6.81 -4.89 4.52
C ARG A 192 8.32 -4.69 4.55
N PRO A 193 8.92 -4.61 5.76
CA PRO A 193 10.37 -4.71 5.90
C PRO A 193 10.88 -6.03 5.30
N VAL A 194 12.14 -6.04 4.89
CA VAL A 194 12.88 -7.25 4.53
C VAL A 194 13.48 -7.83 5.81
N GLU A 195 13.22 -9.11 6.09
CA GLU A 195 13.80 -9.83 7.22
C GLU A 195 15.29 -10.16 6.99
#